data_4238f1d4c8b8bbb413717fa28894ac53
#
_entry.id   4238f1d4c8b8bbb413717fa28894ac53
#
_cell.length_a   1.000
_cell.length_b   1.000
_cell.length_c   1.000
_cell.angle_alpha   90.00
_cell.angle_beta   90.00
_cell.angle_gamma   90.00
#
_symmetry.space_group_name_H-M   'P 1'
#
loop_
_entity.id
_entity.type
_entity.pdbx_description
1 polymer ?
#
loop_
_entity_poly.entity_id
_entity_poly.type
_entity_poly.pdbx_seq_one_letter_code
_entity_poly.pdbx_strand_id
1 'polypeptide(L)'
;NVGGSQKARHLFSILLLLRSQELLGVRSRNERAPLAIASCGNAALAAATLALAADWPIDVYVPIWMSDGFGDVLDRLGARIHRCERRGDDPPGDPAMLRFREAVDRGAIPFTVQGPENALCLDGGRTIGWELAEQMAWSDARRVGRVYVQVGGGAFAGCLGAGLADSAGSSAPALVAVQTEGCAPFERAVRALDERGVTDDDERASRWGDVMYPWSDPSSLADGILDDETYDWILVDRAIRRTGGEALVVPERTVVEAHGHAVEAGFTASPTGTAGLAGLVHDLAVGRVDRDARVAVVMSGVAR
;
A
#
# COMPACT_ATOMS: atom_id res chain seq x y z
N ASN A 1 3.65 -8.92 -12.13
CA ASN A 1 2.65 -8.76 -11.07
C ASN A 1 1.25 -8.98 -11.64
N VAL A 2 0.42 -9.75 -10.94
CA VAL A 2 -1.00 -9.98 -11.27
C VAL A 2 -1.74 -8.64 -11.19
N GLY A 3 -2.56 -8.33 -12.20
CA GLY A 3 -3.30 -7.07 -12.25
C GLY A 3 -2.43 -5.80 -12.39
N GLY A 4 -1.16 -5.92 -12.77
CA GLY A 4 -0.27 -4.77 -13.04
C GLY A 4 0.23 -4.01 -11.81
N SER A 5 0.09 -4.59 -10.60
CA SER A 5 0.58 -3.96 -9.36
C SER A 5 0.99 -5.01 -8.32
N GLN A 6 1.62 -4.57 -7.22
CA GLN A 6 2.02 -5.43 -6.09
C GLN A 6 0.81 -5.93 -5.25
N LYS A 7 -0.39 -5.39 -5.45
CA LYS A 7 -1.55 -5.66 -4.59
C LYS A 7 -1.91 -7.16 -4.50
N ALA A 8 -1.69 -7.91 -5.56
CA ALA A 8 -1.94 -9.35 -5.55
C ALA A 8 -1.07 -10.12 -4.54
N ARG A 9 0.14 -9.65 -4.20
CA ARG A 9 1.01 -10.29 -3.20
C ARG A 9 0.36 -10.30 -1.84
N HIS A 10 -0.19 -9.15 -1.43
CA HIS A 10 -0.93 -9.01 -0.17
C HIS A 10 -2.14 -9.94 -0.09
N LEU A 11 -2.92 -10.00 -1.16
CA LEU A 11 -4.14 -10.81 -1.20
C LEU A 11 -3.85 -12.31 -1.30
N PHE A 12 -2.72 -12.66 -1.94
CA PHE A 12 -2.37 -14.07 -2.14
C PHE A 12 -2.09 -14.78 -0.81
N SER A 13 -1.54 -14.14 0.20
CA SER A 13 -1.34 -14.74 1.52
C SER A 13 -2.67 -15.13 2.19
N ILE A 14 -3.68 -14.26 2.08
CA ILE A 14 -5.03 -14.56 2.57
C ILE A 14 -5.60 -15.77 1.82
N LEU A 15 -5.53 -15.75 0.48
CA LEU A 15 -6.03 -16.83 -0.35
C LEU A 15 -5.31 -18.15 -0.08
N LEU A 16 -4.00 -18.12 0.10
CA LEU A 16 -3.20 -19.30 0.42
C LEU A 16 -3.66 -19.94 1.73
N LEU A 17 -3.89 -19.15 2.78
CA LEU A 17 -4.43 -19.67 4.05
C LEU A 17 -5.80 -20.30 3.87
N LEU A 18 -6.72 -19.63 3.17
CA LEU A 18 -8.06 -20.14 2.92
C LEU A 18 -8.03 -21.45 2.14
N ARG A 19 -7.20 -21.55 1.12
CA ARG A 19 -7.01 -22.80 0.34
C ARG A 19 -6.36 -23.90 1.16
N SER A 20 -5.40 -23.57 2.02
CA SER A 20 -4.78 -24.54 2.92
C SER A 20 -5.81 -25.11 3.93
N GLN A 21 -6.70 -24.27 4.45
CA GLN A 21 -7.79 -24.73 5.34
C GLN A 21 -8.75 -25.70 4.63
N GLU A 22 -9.05 -25.46 3.34
CA GLU A 22 -9.86 -26.39 2.54
C GLU A 22 -9.14 -27.72 2.30
N LEU A 23 -7.86 -27.68 1.93
CA LEU A 23 -7.07 -28.87 1.69
C LEU A 23 -6.87 -29.75 2.93
N LEU A 24 -6.79 -29.12 4.10
CA LEU A 24 -6.70 -29.79 5.38
C LEU A 24 -8.04 -30.23 5.97
N GLY A 25 -9.15 -29.97 5.27
CA GLY A 25 -10.51 -30.31 5.74
C GLY A 25 -11.02 -29.47 6.90
N VAL A 26 -10.35 -28.37 7.25
CA VAL A 26 -10.78 -27.43 8.28
C VAL A 26 -11.95 -26.56 7.82
N ARG A 27 -12.01 -26.29 6.52
CA ARG A 27 -13.07 -25.52 5.85
C ARG A 27 -13.65 -26.33 4.71
N SER A 28 -14.97 -26.32 4.56
CA SER A 28 -15.64 -26.94 3.42
C SER A 28 -15.64 -26.00 2.20
N ARG A 29 -15.30 -26.54 1.03
CA ARG A 29 -15.42 -25.78 -0.23
C ARG A 29 -16.88 -25.42 -0.56
N ASN A 30 -17.83 -26.21 -0.11
CA ASN A 30 -19.26 -25.98 -0.36
C ASN A 30 -19.87 -24.88 0.52
N GLU A 31 -19.12 -24.42 1.54
CA GLU A 31 -19.54 -23.42 2.53
C GLU A 31 -18.69 -22.15 2.43
N ARG A 32 -18.25 -21.80 1.24
CA ARG A 32 -17.47 -20.59 1.01
C ARG A 32 -18.30 -19.34 1.22
N ALA A 33 -18.02 -18.60 2.30
CA ALA A 33 -18.46 -17.22 2.40
C ALA A 33 -17.81 -16.38 1.29
N PRO A 34 -18.48 -15.36 0.75
CA PRO A 34 -17.89 -14.50 -0.28
C PRO A 34 -16.68 -13.75 0.28
N LEU A 35 -15.68 -13.56 -0.56
CA LEU A 35 -14.61 -12.58 -0.31
C LEU A 35 -15.19 -11.17 -0.44
N ALA A 36 -14.69 -10.22 0.34
CA ALA A 36 -15.13 -8.84 0.28
C ALA A 36 -13.94 -7.87 0.23
N ILE A 37 -14.06 -6.81 -0.58
CA ILE A 37 -13.08 -5.73 -0.66
C ILE A 37 -13.77 -4.40 -0.95
N ALA A 38 -13.32 -3.31 -0.33
CA ALA A 38 -13.67 -1.95 -0.71
C ALA A 38 -12.49 -1.33 -1.48
N SER A 39 -12.64 -1.15 -2.78
CA SER A 39 -11.62 -0.52 -3.64
C SER A 39 -12.15 -0.31 -5.05
N CYS A 40 -11.81 0.81 -5.68
CA CYS A 40 -12.08 1.12 -7.09
C CYS A 40 -10.80 1.20 -7.95
N GLY A 41 -9.72 0.51 -7.54
CA GLY A 41 -8.43 0.56 -8.22
C GLY A 41 -7.70 -0.78 -8.28
N ASN A 42 -6.37 -0.72 -8.24
CA ASN A 42 -5.49 -1.88 -8.38
C ASN A 42 -5.76 -3.02 -7.37
N ALA A 43 -6.24 -2.69 -6.16
CA ALA A 43 -6.56 -3.70 -5.17
C ALA A 43 -7.81 -4.51 -5.56
N ALA A 44 -8.88 -3.84 -6.04
CA ALA A 44 -10.08 -4.50 -6.55
C ALA A 44 -9.76 -5.42 -7.73
N LEU A 45 -8.94 -4.94 -8.68
CA LEU A 45 -8.54 -5.74 -9.84
C LEU A 45 -7.74 -6.99 -9.43
N ALA A 46 -6.78 -6.83 -8.53
CA ALA A 46 -6.00 -7.97 -8.03
C ALA A 46 -6.89 -8.96 -7.28
N ALA A 47 -7.83 -8.46 -6.46
CA ALA A 47 -8.77 -9.28 -5.70
C ALA A 47 -9.68 -10.08 -6.62
N ALA A 48 -10.31 -9.44 -7.62
CA ALA A 48 -11.19 -10.10 -8.57
C ALA A 48 -10.43 -11.15 -9.41
N THR A 49 -9.19 -10.83 -9.85
CA THR A 49 -8.35 -11.76 -10.60
C THR A 49 -8.02 -13.02 -9.78
N LEU A 50 -7.63 -12.85 -8.52
CA LEU A 50 -7.31 -13.98 -7.65
C LEU A 50 -8.55 -14.78 -7.26
N ALA A 51 -9.67 -14.12 -7.03
CA ALA A 51 -10.95 -14.77 -6.74
C ALA A 51 -11.41 -15.64 -7.92
N LEU A 52 -11.36 -15.11 -9.16
CA LEU A 52 -11.64 -15.87 -10.37
C LEU A 52 -10.73 -17.09 -10.49
N ALA A 53 -9.42 -16.93 -10.32
CA ALA A 53 -8.46 -18.03 -10.41
C ALA A 53 -8.68 -19.12 -9.34
N ALA A 54 -9.25 -18.76 -8.19
CA ALA A 54 -9.55 -19.68 -7.09
C ALA A 54 -10.99 -20.25 -7.16
N ASP A 55 -11.78 -19.83 -8.14
CA ASP A 55 -13.21 -20.14 -8.23
C ASP A 55 -13.94 -19.77 -6.91
N TRP A 56 -13.71 -18.52 -6.40
CA TRP A 56 -14.22 -18.03 -5.14
C TRP A 56 -15.10 -16.79 -5.37
N PRO A 57 -16.35 -16.76 -4.85
CA PRO A 57 -17.20 -15.59 -5.02
C PRO A 57 -16.62 -14.37 -4.33
N ILE A 58 -16.69 -13.20 -4.98
CA ILE A 58 -16.18 -11.93 -4.45
C ILE A 58 -17.18 -10.80 -4.63
N ASP A 59 -17.35 -10.02 -3.58
CA ASP A 59 -18.10 -8.77 -3.52
C ASP A 59 -17.13 -7.59 -3.50
N VAL A 60 -17.28 -6.65 -4.44
CA VAL A 60 -16.45 -5.46 -4.56
C VAL A 60 -17.29 -4.22 -4.27
N TYR A 61 -16.99 -3.52 -3.21
CA TYR A 61 -17.67 -2.30 -2.77
C TYR A 61 -16.94 -1.09 -3.33
N VAL A 62 -17.65 -0.25 -4.08
CA VAL A 62 -17.06 0.85 -4.84
C VAL A 62 -17.87 2.14 -4.66
N PRO A 63 -17.23 3.32 -4.77
CA PRO A 63 -17.96 4.58 -4.79
C PRO A 63 -18.86 4.70 -6.02
N ILE A 64 -19.94 5.48 -5.92
CA ILE A 64 -20.90 5.69 -7.02
C ILE A 64 -20.26 6.26 -8.29
N TRP A 65 -19.22 7.08 -8.12
CA TRP A 65 -18.51 7.75 -9.22
C TRP A 65 -17.48 6.86 -9.95
N MET A 66 -17.30 5.60 -9.53
CA MET A 66 -16.41 4.68 -10.24
C MET A 66 -16.82 4.58 -11.72
N SER A 67 -15.85 4.66 -12.63
CA SER A 67 -16.09 4.61 -14.07
C SER A 67 -16.72 3.26 -14.50
N ASP A 68 -17.60 3.33 -15.48
CA ASP A 68 -18.26 2.11 -16.02
C ASP A 68 -17.24 1.19 -16.69
N GLY A 69 -16.23 1.75 -17.38
CA GLY A 69 -15.19 0.94 -18.02
C GLY A 69 -14.38 0.11 -17.01
N PHE A 70 -14.16 0.62 -15.79
CA PHE A 70 -13.53 -0.19 -14.73
C PHE A 70 -14.50 -1.24 -14.18
N GLY A 71 -15.79 -0.90 -14.07
CA GLY A 71 -16.86 -1.84 -13.71
C GLY A 71 -16.91 -3.01 -14.68
N ASP A 72 -16.87 -2.76 -15.99
CA ASP A 72 -16.86 -3.80 -17.02
C ASP A 72 -15.65 -4.75 -16.88
N VAL A 73 -14.50 -4.26 -16.42
CA VAL A 73 -13.34 -5.12 -16.14
C VAL A 73 -13.59 -6.04 -14.96
N LEU A 74 -14.17 -5.52 -13.87
CA LEU A 74 -14.50 -6.32 -12.69
C LEU A 74 -15.58 -7.35 -12.98
N ASP A 75 -16.61 -6.98 -13.76
CA ASP A 75 -17.68 -7.90 -14.21
C ASP A 75 -17.12 -9.08 -15.03
N ARG A 76 -16.22 -8.80 -15.98
CA ARG A 76 -15.53 -9.86 -16.75
C ARG A 76 -14.70 -10.79 -15.88
N LEU A 77 -14.25 -10.33 -14.72
CA LEU A 77 -13.56 -11.14 -13.71
C LEU A 77 -14.52 -11.85 -12.75
N GLY A 78 -15.84 -11.75 -12.97
CA GLY A 78 -16.86 -12.42 -12.18
C GLY A 78 -17.12 -11.81 -10.81
N ALA A 79 -16.70 -10.57 -10.57
CA ALA A 79 -16.95 -9.87 -9.32
C ALA A 79 -18.38 -9.32 -9.24
N ARG A 80 -19.02 -9.41 -8.07
CA ARG A 80 -20.27 -8.72 -7.80
C ARG A 80 -19.96 -7.31 -7.32
N ILE A 81 -20.39 -6.30 -8.09
CA ILE A 81 -20.08 -4.90 -7.84
C ILE A 81 -21.21 -4.25 -7.04
N HIS A 82 -20.86 -3.60 -5.93
CA HIS A 82 -21.78 -2.84 -5.09
C HIS A 82 -21.39 -1.37 -5.14
N ARG A 83 -22.15 -0.55 -5.89
CA ARG A 83 -21.98 0.91 -5.87
C ARG A 83 -22.61 1.48 -4.60
N CYS A 84 -21.81 2.16 -3.79
CA CYS A 84 -22.16 2.54 -2.42
C CYS A 84 -22.45 4.04 -2.34
N GLU A 85 -23.71 4.37 -2.11
CA GLU A 85 -24.14 5.73 -1.76
C GLU A 85 -24.06 5.93 -0.24
N ARG A 86 -23.89 7.20 0.15
CA ARG A 86 -24.01 7.58 1.56
C ARG A 86 -25.47 7.53 1.99
N ARG A 87 -25.74 6.86 3.11
CA ARG A 87 -27.05 6.84 3.76
C ARG A 87 -27.15 7.96 4.80
N GLY A 88 -28.36 8.38 5.13
CA GLY A 88 -28.58 9.49 6.06
C GLY A 88 -28.11 9.20 7.50
N ASP A 89 -28.02 7.94 7.88
CA ASP A 89 -27.57 7.43 9.18
C ASP A 89 -26.11 6.92 9.19
N ASP A 90 -25.39 7.04 8.08
CA ASP A 90 -24.01 6.61 8.01
C ASP A 90 -23.11 7.49 8.91
N PRO A 91 -22.22 6.87 9.68
CA PRO A 91 -21.17 7.60 10.38
C PRO A 91 -20.20 8.26 9.38
N PRO A 92 -19.34 9.20 9.82
CA PRO A 92 -18.26 9.71 8.98
C PRO A 92 -17.39 8.57 8.38
N GLY A 93 -16.92 8.76 7.16
CA GLY A 93 -16.06 7.80 6.46
C GLY A 93 -16.54 7.50 5.03
N ASP A 94 -15.79 6.68 4.30
CA ASP A 94 -16.13 6.27 2.95
C ASP A 94 -17.31 5.28 2.95
N PRO A 95 -18.42 5.56 2.21
CA PRO A 95 -19.57 4.65 2.10
C PRO A 95 -19.20 3.24 1.62
N ALA A 96 -18.21 3.08 0.73
CA ALA A 96 -17.75 1.77 0.26
C ALA A 96 -17.12 0.97 1.40
N MET A 97 -16.29 1.61 2.23
CA MET A 97 -15.73 0.98 3.43
C MET A 97 -16.79 0.61 4.46
N LEU A 98 -17.80 1.45 4.65
CA LEU A 98 -18.90 1.14 5.57
C LEU A 98 -19.67 -0.10 5.11
N ARG A 99 -20.03 -0.18 3.83
CA ARG A 99 -20.73 -1.37 3.26
C ARG A 99 -19.87 -2.62 3.28
N PHE A 100 -18.56 -2.49 3.04
CA PHE A 100 -17.60 -3.60 3.19
C PHE A 100 -17.59 -4.13 4.62
N ARG A 101 -17.46 -3.27 5.63
CA ARG A 101 -17.46 -3.68 7.04
C ARG A 101 -18.79 -4.33 7.45
N GLU A 102 -19.92 -3.79 7.02
CA GLU A 102 -21.23 -4.43 7.20
C GLU A 102 -21.28 -5.84 6.58
N ALA A 103 -20.64 -6.06 5.44
CA ALA A 103 -20.59 -7.38 4.83
C ALA A 103 -19.70 -8.33 5.63
N VAL A 104 -18.57 -7.86 6.12
CA VAL A 104 -17.68 -8.65 7.01
C VAL A 104 -18.42 -9.04 8.31
N ASP A 105 -19.16 -8.13 8.92
CA ASP A 105 -19.99 -8.39 10.10
C ASP A 105 -21.07 -9.45 9.84
N ARG A 106 -21.54 -9.56 8.59
CA ARG A 106 -22.47 -10.60 8.13
C ARG A 106 -21.80 -11.90 7.69
N GLY A 107 -20.49 -12.00 7.84
CA GLY A 107 -19.71 -13.22 7.61
C GLY A 107 -18.96 -13.29 6.29
N ALA A 108 -18.90 -12.20 5.50
CA ALA A 108 -17.98 -12.13 4.36
C ALA A 108 -16.52 -12.15 4.85
N ILE A 109 -15.61 -12.69 4.02
CA ILE A 109 -14.21 -12.78 4.37
C ILE A 109 -13.51 -11.50 3.90
N PRO A 110 -12.85 -10.72 4.79
CA PRO A 110 -12.12 -9.54 4.40
C PRO A 110 -10.93 -9.91 3.52
N PHE A 111 -11.03 -9.58 2.22
CA PHE A 111 -10.02 -9.86 1.20
C PHE A 111 -9.43 -8.54 0.71
N THR A 112 -8.70 -7.87 1.60
CA THR A 112 -8.24 -6.50 1.46
C THR A 112 -6.73 -6.39 1.66
N VAL A 113 -6.16 -5.26 1.24
CA VAL A 113 -4.73 -4.94 1.36
C VAL A 113 -4.43 -4.02 2.54
N GLN A 114 -5.42 -3.82 3.43
CA GLN A 114 -5.32 -2.98 4.62
C GLN A 114 -5.14 -3.87 5.84
N GLY A 115 -4.03 -3.72 6.56
CA GLY A 115 -3.68 -4.51 7.73
C GLY A 115 -4.72 -4.46 8.86
N PRO A 116 -5.31 -3.29 9.20
CA PRO A 116 -6.36 -3.20 10.21
C PRO A 116 -7.60 -4.05 9.92
N GLU A 117 -7.94 -4.26 8.65
CA GLU A 117 -9.09 -5.08 8.26
C GLU A 117 -8.75 -6.57 8.15
N ASN A 118 -7.52 -6.90 7.74
CA ASN A 118 -7.01 -8.27 7.71
C ASN A 118 -5.48 -8.31 7.72
N ALA A 119 -4.88 -8.52 8.89
CA ALA A 119 -3.43 -8.52 9.08
C ALA A 119 -2.67 -9.58 8.25
N LEU A 120 -3.34 -10.64 7.79
CA LEU A 120 -2.71 -11.67 6.93
C LEU A 120 -2.23 -11.12 5.59
N CYS A 121 -2.78 -9.99 5.13
CA CYS A 121 -2.32 -9.33 3.91
C CYS A 121 -0.87 -8.82 4.03
N LEU A 122 -0.41 -8.53 5.25
CA LEU A 122 0.91 -7.98 5.49
C LEU A 122 2.02 -8.99 5.22
N ASP A 123 1.79 -10.28 5.51
CA ASP A 123 2.78 -11.33 5.24
C ASP A 123 3.07 -11.49 3.74
N GLY A 124 2.02 -11.46 2.90
CA GLY A 124 2.18 -11.47 1.45
C GLY A 124 2.94 -10.24 0.92
N GLY A 125 2.70 -9.09 1.52
CA GLY A 125 3.40 -7.85 1.17
C GLY A 125 4.90 -7.87 1.43
N ARG A 126 5.38 -8.60 2.45
CA ARG A 126 6.82 -8.73 2.79
C ARG A 126 7.63 -9.40 1.69
N THR A 127 7.01 -10.23 0.85
CA THR A 127 7.70 -10.97 -0.22
C THR A 127 8.47 -10.05 -1.18
N ILE A 128 8.02 -8.81 -1.39
CA ILE A 128 8.75 -7.86 -2.25
C ILE A 128 10.05 -7.38 -1.58
N GLY A 129 10.05 -7.21 -0.26
CA GLY A 129 11.25 -6.86 0.50
C GLY A 129 12.27 -7.99 0.50
N TRP A 130 11.82 -9.23 0.65
CA TRP A 130 12.68 -10.42 0.58
C TRP A 130 13.30 -10.57 -0.80
N GLU A 131 12.50 -10.48 -1.89
CA GLU A 131 13.01 -10.55 -3.26
C GLU A 131 14.02 -9.43 -3.55
N LEU A 132 13.73 -8.20 -3.10
CA LEU A 132 14.64 -7.08 -3.31
C LEU A 132 15.97 -7.29 -2.58
N ALA A 133 15.94 -7.76 -1.33
CA ALA A 133 17.14 -8.07 -0.56
C ALA A 133 17.99 -9.17 -1.23
N GLU A 134 17.34 -10.22 -1.72
CA GLU A 134 18.00 -11.32 -2.44
C GLU A 134 18.63 -10.84 -3.74
N GLN A 135 17.91 -10.05 -4.55
CA GLN A 135 18.43 -9.51 -5.81
C GLN A 135 19.60 -8.54 -5.59
N MET A 136 19.55 -7.74 -4.53
CA MET A 136 20.67 -6.86 -4.15
C MET A 136 21.90 -7.67 -3.71
N ALA A 137 21.71 -8.82 -3.05
CA ALA A 137 22.80 -9.69 -2.64
C ALA A 137 23.49 -10.41 -3.83
N TRP A 138 22.74 -10.75 -4.87
CA TRP A 138 23.27 -11.42 -6.08
C TRP A 138 23.89 -10.47 -7.09
N SER A 139 23.44 -9.21 -7.09
CA SER A 139 24.04 -8.22 -7.98
C SER A 139 25.35 -7.69 -7.39
N ASP A 140 26.31 -7.28 -8.26
CA ASP A 140 27.48 -6.49 -7.84
C ASP A 140 27.08 -5.10 -7.29
N ALA A 141 25.78 -4.82 -7.18
CA ALA A 141 25.19 -3.66 -6.55
C ALA A 141 25.37 -3.69 -5.02
N ARG A 142 26.63 -3.95 -4.58
CA ARG A 142 26.99 -3.92 -3.17
C ARG A 142 26.61 -2.58 -2.58
N ARG A 143 25.73 -2.64 -1.55
CA ARG A 143 25.29 -1.54 -0.71
C ARG A 143 24.43 -0.50 -1.42
N VAL A 144 23.22 -0.89 -1.81
CA VAL A 144 22.12 0.08 -1.90
C VAL A 144 21.96 0.72 -0.52
N GLY A 145 22.17 2.04 -0.43
CA GLY A 145 22.11 2.77 0.84
C GLY A 145 20.71 3.19 1.22
N ARG A 146 19.85 3.46 0.22
CA ARG A 146 18.47 3.94 0.43
C ARG A 146 17.52 3.27 -0.54
N VAL A 147 16.27 3.05 -0.08
CA VAL A 147 15.13 2.59 -0.90
C VAL A 147 14.02 3.60 -0.77
N TYR A 148 13.64 4.23 -1.88
CA TYR A 148 12.53 5.19 -1.93
C TYR A 148 11.24 4.49 -2.30
N VAL A 149 10.18 4.70 -1.52
CA VAL A 149 8.85 4.11 -1.75
C VAL A 149 7.76 5.09 -1.40
N GLN A 150 6.73 5.16 -2.23
CA GLN A 150 5.55 5.98 -2.00
C GLN A 150 4.65 5.40 -0.91
N VAL A 151 4.00 6.29 -0.16
CA VAL A 151 3.11 5.94 0.97
C VAL A 151 1.76 6.62 0.83
N GLY A 152 0.70 5.82 0.69
CA GLY A 152 -0.68 6.20 0.97
C GLY A 152 -1.14 5.50 2.25
N GLY A 153 -1.95 4.44 2.17
CA GLY A 153 -2.41 3.65 3.33
C GLY A 153 -1.33 2.90 4.13
N GLY A 154 -0.10 2.81 3.63
CA GLY A 154 1.08 2.36 4.38
C GLY A 154 1.43 0.88 4.25
N ALA A 155 0.50 -0.03 4.00
CA ALA A 155 0.76 -1.47 3.97
C ALA A 155 1.94 -1.86 3.06
N PHE A 156 2.00 -1.29 1.85
CA PHE A 156 3.06 -1.60 0.89
C PHE A 156 4.45 -1.21 1.39
N ALA A 157 4.63 0.05 1.79
CA ALA A 157 5.92 0.55 2.26
C ALA A 157 6.37 -0.13 3.56
N GLY A 158 5.44 -0.33 4.50
CA GLY A 158 5.72 -1.01 5.75
C GLY A 158 6.12 -2.47 5.55
N CYS A 159 5.41 -3.21 4.68
CA CYS A 159 5.76 -4.60 4.35
C CYS A 159 7.09 -4.70 3.62
N LEU A 160 7.36 -3.80 2.65
CA LEU A 160 8.65 -3.74 1.97
C LEU A 160 9.79 -3.55 2.96
N GLY A 161 9.69 -2.56 3.84
CA GLY A 161 10.71 -2.26 4.82
C GLY A 161 10.87 -3.37 5.87
N ALA A 162 9.78 -4.00 6.32
CA ALA A 162 9.84 -5.16 7.20
C ALA A 162 10.56 -6.33 6.53
N GLY A 163 10.21 -6.65 5.27
CA GLY A 163 10.89 -7.72 4.51
C GLY A 163 12.37 -7.45 4.28
N LEU A 164 12.77 -6.21 4.00
CA LEU A 164 14.17 -5.80 3.91
C LEU A 164 14.90 -5.99 5.24
N ALA A 165 14.31 -5.53 6.34
CA ALA A 165 14.90 -5.63 7.67
C ALA A 165 15.01 -7.10 8.14
N ASP A 166 14.03 -7.95 7.81
CA ASP A 166 14.05 -9.38 8.14
C ASP A 166 15.16 -10.12 7.38
N SER A 167 15.43 -9.73 6.12
CA SER A 167 16.45 -10.40 5.27
C SER A 167 17.85 -9.87 5.48
N ALA A 168 18.03 -8.57 5.70
CA ALA A 168 19.34 -7.92 5.72
C ALA A 168 19.76 -7.43 7.12
N GLY A 169 18.88 -7.49 8.11
CA GLY A 169 19.14 -7.06 9.48
C GLY A 169 19.67 -5.62 9.54
N SER A 170 20.80 -5.44 10.23
CA SER A 170 21.47 -4.12 10.35
C SER A 170 22.10 -3.59 9.05
N SER A 171 22.15 -4.42 8.01
CA SER A 171 22.64 -4.01 6.66
C SER A 171 21.50 -3.61 5.72
N ALA A 172 20.26 -3.60 6.18
CA ALA A 172 19.12 -3.16 5.38
C ALA A 172 19.31 -1.70 4.92
N PRO A 173 19.01 -1.40 3.65
CA PRO A 173 19.05 -0.03 3.18
C PRO A 173 18.00 0.83 3.91
N ALA A 174 18.32 2.09 4.15
CA ALA A 174 17.39 3.04 4.77
C ALA A 174 16.13 3.20 3.93
N LEU A 175 14.96 2.93 4.51
CA LEU A 175 13.67 3.08 3.84
C LEU A 175 13.23 4.55 3.89
N VAL A 176 13.09 5.19 2.73
CA VAL A 176 12.55 6.54 2.62
C VAL A 176 11.09 6.45 2.20
N ALA A 177 10.20 6.77 3.14
CA ALA A 177 8.75 6.74 2.96
C ALA A 177 8.25 8.07 2.41
N VAL A 178 7.89 8.13 1.12
CA VAL A 178 7.61 9.36 0.38
C VAL A 178 6.11 9.65 0.35
N GLN A 179 5.73 10.84 0.79
CA GLN A 179 4.39 11.43 0.62
C GLN A 179 4.49 12.77 -0.12
N THR A 180 3.35 13.29 -0.58
CA THR A 180 3.29 14.58 -1.29
C THR A 180 2.83 15.69 -0.35
N GLU A 181 3.20 16.94 -0.63
CA GLU A 181 2.78 18.08 0.19
C GLU A 181 1.27 18.25 0.30
N GLY A 182 0.52 17.76 -0.70
CA GLY A 182 -0.93 17.80 -0.70
C GLY A 182 -1.60 16.67 0.12
N CYS A 183 -0.85 15.66 0.57
CA CYS A 183 -1.36 14.59 1.44
C CYS A 183 -0.21 13.86 2.16
N ALA A 184 0.06 14.23 3.42
CA ALA A 184 1.17 13.69 4.20
C ALA A 184 0.79 13.31 5.65
N PRO A 185 -0.27 12.51 5.87
CA PRO A 185 -0.70 12.14 7.22
C PRO A 185 0.34 11.32 7.98
N PHE A 186 1.15 10.49 7.29
CA PHE A 186 2.19 9.69 7.92
C PHE A 186 3.35 10.55 8.45
N GLU A 187 3.90 11.44 7.60
CA GLU A 187 4.99 12.32 8.04
C GLU A 187 4.53 13.21 9.21
N ARG A 188 3.33 13.77 9.12
CA ARG A 188 2.73 14.56 10.20
C ARG A 188 2.69 13.79 11.52
N ALA A 189 2.27 12.52 11.48
CA ALA A 189 2.18 11.68 12.68
C ALA A 189 3.56 11.34 13.24
N VAL A 190 4.52 10.93 12.40
CA VAL A 190 5.90 10.62 12.81
C VAL A 190 6.56 11.83 13.44
N ARG A 191 6.50 12.98 12.78
CA ARG A 191 7.06 14.23 13.28
C ARG A 191 6.47 14.64 14.65
N ALA A 192 5.15 14.53 14.82
CA ALA A 192 4.48 14.84 16.07
C ALA A 192 4.93 13.92 17.23
N LEU A 193 5.24 12.65 16.95
CA LEU A 193 5.77 11.71 17.94
C LEU A 193 7.23 12.00 18.27
N ASP A 194 8.04 12.30 17.26
CA ASP A 194 9.46 12.63 17.42
C ASP A 194 9.65 13.93 18.20
N GLU A 195 8.87 14.98 17.93
CA GLU A 195 8.85 16.24 18.68
C GLU A 195 8.47 16.04 20.16
N ARG A 196 7.67 15.02 20.47
CA ARG A 196 7.30 14.62 21.84
C ARG A 196 8.32 13.69 22.50
N GLY A 197 9.38 13.27 21.77
CA GLY A 197 10.41 12.36 22.26
C GLY A 197 9.90 10.93 22.48
N VAL A 198 8.81 10.51 21.82
CA VAL A 198 8.24 9.16 21.94
C VAL A 198 9.08 8.22 21.08
N THR A 199 9.88 7.36 21.73
CA THR A 199 10.82 6.44 21.05
C THR A 199 10.44 4.97 21.15
N ASP A 200 9.63 4.60 22.14
CA ASP A 200 9.18 3.22 22.33
C ASP A 200 8.08 2.84 21.31
N ASP A 201 8.19 1.65 20.70
CA ASP A 201 7.28 1.21 19.64
C ASP A 201 5.84 1.03 20.11
N ASP A 202 5.64 0.51 21.33
CA ASP A 202 4.30 0.26 21.86
C ASP A 202 3.66 1.56 22.33
N GLU A 203 4.46 2.49 22.89
CA GLU A 203 3.99 3.83 23.21
C GLU A 203 3.57 4.57 21.94
N ARG A 204 4.40 4.56 20.86
CA ARG A 204 4.03 5.17 19.58
C ARG A 204 2.72 4.60 19.04
N ALA A 205 2.57 3.28 19.06
CA ALA A 205 1.34 2.61 18.62
C ALA A 205 0.12 3.02 19.45
N SER A 206 0.27 3.19 20.75
CA SER A 206 -0.83 3.61 21.65
C SER A 206 -1.31 5.05 21.40
N ARG A 207 -0.48 5.88 20.74
CA ARG A 207 -0.79 7.28 20.41
C ARG A 207 -1.52 7.45 19.07
N TRP A 208 -2.03 6.35 18.45
CA TRP A 208 -2.71 6.44 17.14
C TRP A 208 -3.73 7.57 17.09
N GLY A 209 -4.69 7.60 18.01
CA GLY A 209 -5.76 8.61 18.03
C GLY A 209 -5.27 10.04 18.25
N ASP A 210 -4.06 10.23 18.79
CA ASP A 210 -3.46 11.54 19.04
C ASP A 210 -2.80 12.16 17.80
N VAL A 211 -2.34 11.32 16.85
CA VAL A 211 -1.45 11.75 15.76
C VAL A 211 -1.96 11.39 14.37
N MET A 212 -2.75 10.33 14.23
CA MET A 212 -3.33 9.92 12.96
C MET A 212 -4.80 10.33 12.90
N TYR A 213 -5.08 11.29 12.05
CA TYR A 213 -6.42 11.83 11.81
C TYR A 213 -6.53 12.29 10.36
N PRO A 214 -7.75 12.38 9.80
CA PRO A 214 -7.95 12.66 8.39
C PRO A 214 -7.22 13.93 7.90
N TRP A 215 -6.63 13.82 6.71
CA TRP A 215 -6.04 14.94 5.99
C TRP A 215 -7.15 15.71 5.27
N SER A 216 -7.15 17.04 5.40
CA SER A 216 -8.14 17.88 4.74
C SER A 216 -7.75 18.12 3.28
N ASP A 217 -8.72 17.91 2.37
CA ASP A 217 -8.59 18.21 0.94
C ASP A 217 -7.33 17.59 0.28
N PRO A 218 -7.18 16.25 0.31
CA PRO A 218 -6.03 15.58 -0.30
C PRO A 218 -5.95 15.90 -1.80
N SER A 219 -4.79 16.32 -2.28
CA SER A 219 -4.57 16.58 -3.70
C SER A 219 -3.14 16.31 -4.15
N SER A 220 -2.96 15.61 -5.26
CA SER A 220 -1.68 15.41 -5.96
C SER A 220 -1.92 14.76 -7.31
N LEU A 221 -0.96 14.89 -8.24
CA LEU A 221 -0.91 14.08 -9.45
C LEU A 221 -0.79 12.57 -9.12
N ALA A 222 -0.17 12.23 -7.98
CA ALA A 222 -0.05 10.87 -7.47
C ALA A 222 -1.33 10.44 -6.71
N ASP A 223 -2.47 10.42 -7.39
CA ASP A 223 -3.81 10.23 -6.86
C ASP A 223 -4.03 8.94 -6.05
N GLY A 224 -3.33 7.88 -6.38
CA GLY A 224 -3.45 6.58 -5.70
C GLY A 224 -2.73 6.48 -4.34
N ILE A 225 -2.16 7.58 -3.82
CA ILE A 225 -1.62 7.67 -2.45
C ILE A 225 -2.27 8.80 -1.65
N LEU A 226 -3.45 9.25 -2.06
CA LEU A 226 -4.22 10.29 -1.38
C LEU A 226 -5.15 9.69 -0.30
N ASP A 227 -4.69 8.67 0.41
CA ASP A 227 -5.38 8.20 1.60
C ASP A 227 -5.31 9.30 2.68
N ASP A 228 -6.45 9.75 3.17
CA ASP A 228 -6.56 10.80 4.19
C ASP A 228 -5.92 10.42 5.54
N GLU A 229 -5.83 9.13 5.79
CA GLU A 229 -5.06 8.52 6.88
C GLU A 229 -4.14 7.42 6.34
N THR A 230 -2.96 7.27 6.93
CA THR A 230 -2.09 6.13 6.64
C THR A 230 -2.45 4.99 7.57
N TYR A 231 -3.33 4.09 7.14
CA TYR A 231 -3.95 3.04 7.97
C TYR A 231 -2.93 2.08 8.60
N ASP A 232 -1.87 1.75 7.89
CA ASP A 232 -0.78 0.88 8.34
C ASP A 232 0.46 1.67 8.81
N TRP A 233 0.29 2.90 9.32
CA TRP A 233 1.37 3.81 9.68
C TRP A 233 2.35 3.24 10.70
N ILE A 234 1.88 2.45 11.68
CA ILE A 234 2.74 1.81 12.68
C ILE A 234 3.76 0.87 12.03
N LEU A 235 3.32 0.15 10.99
CA LEU A 235 4.20 -0.75 10.25
C LEU A 235 5.27 0.02 9.47
N VAL A 236 4.90 1.15 8.86
CA VAL A 236 5.84 2.04 8.16
C VAL A 236 6.81 2.69 9.16
N ASP A 237 6.31 3.20 10.29
CA ASP A 237 7.13 3.81 11.35
C ASP A 237 8.18 2.82 11.89
N ARG A 238 7.76 1.61 12.23
CA ARG A 238 8.69 0.54 12.64
C ARG A 238 9.70 0.20 11.55
N ALA A 239 9.29 0.18 10.29
CA ALA A 239 10.17 -0.12 9.17
C ALA A 239 11.24 0.96 8.97
N ILE A 240 10.88 2.25 8.95
CA ILE A 240 11.86 3.34 8.83
C ILE A 240 12.83 3.36 10.01
N ARG A 241 12.36 3.15 11.23
CA ARG A 241 13.23 3.13 12.42
C ARG A 241 14.19 1.94 12.44
N ARG A 242 13.70 0.74 12.07
CA ARG A 242 14.57 -0.46 11.99
C ARG A 242 15.63 -0.36 10.90
N THR A 243 15.38 0.39 9.82
CA THR A 243 16.31 0.55 8.69
C THR A 243 17.13 1.84 8.77
N GLY A 244 16.92 2.68 9.78
CA GLY A 244 17.53 4.02 9.86
C GLY A 244 17.07 4.97 8.76
N GLY A 245 15.83 4.77 8.29
CA GLY A 245 15.18 5.56 7.25
C GLY A 245 14.42 6.78 7.78
N GLU A 246 13.58 7.35 6.95
CA GLU A 246 12.84 8.58 7.27
C GLU A 246 11.50 8.68 6.54
N ALA A 247 10.59 9.52 7.06
CA ALA A 247 9.43 10.02 6.35
C ALA A 247 9.83 11.28 5.56
N LEU A 248 9.44 11.36 4.29
CA LEU A 248 9.80 12.47 3.40
C LEU A 248 8.57 13.02 2.70
N VAL A 249 8.36 14.33 2.82
CA VAL A 249 7.34 15.06 2.04
C VAL A 249 7.99 15.77 0.88
N VAL A 250 7.45 15.57 -0.33
CA VAL A 250 7.96 16.22 -1.54
C VAL A 250 6.97 17.24 -2.09
N PRO A 251 7.46 18.37 -2.65
CA PRO A 251 6.61 19.34 -3.34
C PRO A 251 5.95 18.73 -4.57
N GLU A 252 4.73 19.17 -4.90
CA GLU A 252 3.98 18.67 -6.07
C GLU A 252 4.74 18.85 -7.39
N ARG A 253 5.45 19.98 -7.55
CA ARG A 253 6.32 20.20 -8.70
C ARG A 253 7.35 19.09 -8.91
N THR A 254 7.88 18.53 -7.80
CA THR A 254 8.86 17.43 -7.87
C THR A 254 8.20 16.12 -8.26
N VAL A 255 6.94 15.90 -7.87
CA VAL A 255 6.14 14.74 -8.33
C VAL A 255 5.94 14.78 -9.85
N VAL A 256 5.56 15.95 -10.37
CA VAL A 256 5.38 16.18 -11.83
C VAL A 256 6.70 15.97 -12.58
N GLU A 257 7.80 16.54 -12.11
CA GLU A 257 9.14 16.42 -12.69
C GLU A 257 9.60 14.95 -12.72
N ALA A 258 9.50 14.25 -11.58
CA ALA A 258 9.91 12.86 -11.48
C ALA A 258 9.09 11.94 -12.40
N HIS A 259 7.78 12.18 -12.50
CA HIS A 259 6.94 11.44 -13.44
C HIS A 259 7.36 11.70 -14.89
N GLY A 260 7.64 12.95 -15.26
CA GLY A 260 8.15 13.30 -16.59
C GLY A 260 9.45 12.56 -16.92
N HIS A 261 10.43 12.55 -16.02
CA HIS A 261 11.68 11.79 -16.18
C HIS A 261 11.46 10.29 -16.36
N ALA A 262 10.51 9.70 -15.61
CA ALA A 262 10.19 8.29 -15.76
C ALA A 262 9.59 7.98 -17.13
N VAL A 263 8.68 8.82 -17.63
CA VAL A 263 8.06 8.67 -18.96
C VAL A 263 9.11 8.83 -20.06
N GLU A 264 9.98 9.84 -19.99
CA GLU A 264 11.09 10.06 -20.93
C GLU A 264 12.07 8.87 -20.96
N ALA A 265 12.29 8.23 -19.82
CA ALA A 265 13.10 7.03 -19.70
C ALA A 265 12.38 5.74 -20.14
N GLY A 266 11.12 5.83 -20.61
CA GLY A 266 10.35 4.71 -21.15
C GLY A 266 9.63 3.86 -20.10
N PHE A 267 9.51 4.32 -18.86
CA PHE A 267 8.72 3.63 -17.85
C PHE A 267 7.22 3.90 -18.04
N THR A 268 6.41 2.84 -17.95
CA THR A 268 4.94 2.90 -18.06
C THR A 268 4.25 2.97 -16.70
N ALA A 269 4.94 3.41 -15.66
CA ALA A 269 4.37 3.58 -14.33
C ALA A 269 3.43 4.81 -14.27
N SER A 270 2.37 4.72 -13.46
CA SER A 270 1.48 5.86 -13.19
C SER A 270 2.20 6.94 -12.36
N PRO A 271 1.66 8.16 -12.25
CA PRO A 271 2.21 9.18 -11.34
C PRO A 271 2.33 8.67 -9.89
N THR A 272 1.33 7.94 -9.41
CA THR A 272 1.41 7.23 -8.12
C THR A 272 2.59 6.25 -8.08
N GLY A 273 2.82 5.50 -9.16
CA GLY A 273 3.92 4.54 -9.25
C GLY A 273 5.30 5.19 -9.27
N THR A 274 5.41 6.45 -9.67
CA THR A 274 6.66 7.21 -9.73
C THR A 274 6.89 8.15 -8.54
N ALA A 275 5.95 8.24 -7.59
CA ALA A 275 6.07 9.16 -6.46
C ALA A 275 7.29 8.86 -5.56
N GLY A 276 7.71 7.58 -5.46
CA GLY A 276 8.99 7.24 -4.82
C GLY A 276 10.20 7.87 -5.51
N LEU A 277 10.18 8.01 -6.84
CA LEU A 277 11.24 8.70 -7.60
C LEU A 277 11.29 10.19 -7.27
N ALA A 278 10.14 10.81 -6.97
CA ALA A 278 10.12 12.21 -6.54
C ALA A 278 10.92 12.42 -5.24
N GLY A 279 10.93 11.44 -4.33
CA GLY A 279 11.78 11.46 -3.14
C GLY A 279 13.28 11.51 -3.49
N LEU A 280 13.73 10.68 -4.42
CA LEU A 280 15.11 10.71 -4.90
C LEU A 280 15.46 12.02 -5.60
N VAL A 281 14.60 12.52 -6.50
CA VAL A 281 14.81 13.80 -7.21
C VAL A 281 14.95 14.95 -6.19
N HIS A 282 14.06 14.95 -5.17
CA HIS A 282 14.13 15.92 -4.09
C HIS A 282 15.46 15.86 -3.33
N ASP A 283 15.87 14.68 -2.88
CA ASP A 283 17.08 14.50 -2.07
C ASP A 283 18.36 14.84 -2.86
N LEU A 284 18.40 14.54 -4.15
CA LEU A 284 19.47 14.97 -5.05
C LEU A 284 19.53 16.51 -5.19
N ALA A 285 18.36 17.14 -5.32
CA ALA A 285 18.27 18.61 -5.49
C ALA A 285 18.71 19.37 -4.24
N VAL A 286 18.46 18.81 -3.04
CA VAL A 286 18.86 19.44 -1.75
C VAL A 286 20.19 18.91 -1.22
N GLY A 287 20.88 18.04 -1.95
CA GLY A 287 22.21 17.53 -1.58
C GLY A 287 22.23 16.54 -0.42
N ARG A 288 21.12 15.86 -0.14
CA ARG A 288 21.06 14.77 0.87
C ARG A 288 21.61 13.44 0.36
N VAL A 289 21.67 13.27 -0.94
CA VAL A 289 22.18 12.09 -1.61
C VAL A 289 23.16 12.51 -2.71
N ASP A 290 24.32 11.88 -2.75
CA ASP A 290 25.32 12.11 -3.79
C ASP A 290 24.87 11.46 -5.11
N ARG A 291 25.32 12.03 -6.25
CA ARG A 291 24.95 11.55 -7.58
C ARG A 291 25.47 10.15 -7.91
N ASP A 292 26.54 9.72 -7.26
CA ASP A 292 27.15 8.40 -7.38
C ASP A 292 26.66 7.41 -6.31
N ALA A 293 25.78 7.84 -5.40
CA ALA A 293 25.18 6.98 -4.41
C ALA A 293 24.33 5.87 -5.07
N ARG A 294 24.43 4.68 -4.55
CA ARG A 294 23.59 3.57 -4.98
C ARG A 294 22.29 3.56 -4.20
N VAL A 295 21.21 3.78 -4.89
CA VAL A 295 19.86 3.82 -4.35
C VAL A 295 18.94 2.90 -5.16
N ALA A 296 17.86 2.47 -4.54
CA ALA A 296 16.76 1.81 -5.23
C ALA A 296 15.50 2.70 -5.15
N VAL A 297 14.73 2.71 -6.22
CA VAL A 297 13.43 3.36 -6.29
C VAL A 297 12.38 2.33 -6.66
N VAL A 298 11.32 2.27 -5.87
CA VAL A 298 10.22 1.36 -6.13
C VAL A 298 9.25 1.99 -7.12
N MET A 299 9.30 1.51 -8.37
CA MET A 299 8.32 1.87 -9.40
C MET A 299 7.15 0.91 -9.31
N SER A 300 5.95 1.40 -8.98
CA SER A 300 4.78 0.56 -8.78
C SER A 300 3.56 1.08 -9.57
N GLY A 301 2.64 0.18 -9.89
CA GLY A 301 1.43 0.56 -10.63
C GLY A 301 1.71 1.01 -12.06
N VAL A 302 1.01 0.38 -13.02
CA VAL A 302 1.08 0.81 -14.42
C VAL A 302 0.08 1.94 -14.69
N ALA A 303 0.42 2.84 -15.60
CA ALA A 303 -0.53 3.80 -16.16
C ALA A 303 -1.64 3.03 -16.90
N ARG A 304 -2.89 3.47 -16.77
CA ARG A 304 -4.08 2.88 -17.40
C ARG A 304 -4.91 3.93 -18.08
#